data_1f66b2e48ec725796586a85f7c8f6272
#
_entry.id   1f66b2e48ec725796586a85f7c8f6272
#
_cell.length_a   1.000
_cell.length_b   1.000
_cell.length_c   1.000
_cell.angle_alpha   90.00
_cell.angle_beta   90.00
_cell.angle_gamma   90.00
#
_symmetry.space_group_name_H-M   'P 1'
#
loop_
_entity.id
_entity.type
_entity.pdbx_description
1 polymer ?
#
loop_
_entity_poly.entity_id
_entity_poly.type
_entity_poly.pdbx_seq_one_letter_code
_entity_poly.pdbx_strand_id
1 'polypeptide(L)'
;MKFATIIVTRSKSCSVKTLHTILRFNLLCMQNRGTENEVVFVNDDPYEKCEIIQKYIKTHDRIFFIDFGIAVDDLSLSKCFDKYEGIGGVVFPAVLEGIDWDMFKDKVNKNSKEPIEQMGLNFDTEVGNKVSDGMYNVLKTSSKCWVLMCKNVTKHIKDKKYGVCKVYPRMDVMFSKFKESGVKIHAYTKAKLVMTYNHECISNILNAYGVKSN
;
A
#
# COMPACT_ATOMS: atom_id res chain seq x y z
N MET A 1 7.34 4.73 -20.45
CA MET A 1 7.28 3.99 -19.17
C MET A 1 5.96 3.23 -19.13
N LYS A 2 5.99 1.94 -18.79
CA LYS A 2 4.78 1.10 -18.80
C LYS A 2 4.37 0.72 -17.38
N PHE A 3 3.16 1.15 -16.98
CA PHE A 3 2.56 0.80 -15.71
C PHE A 3 1.57 -0.36 -15.86
N ALA A 4 1.52 -1.22 -14.83
CA ALA A 4 0.36 -2.05 -14.52
C ALA A 4 -0.28 -1.50 -13.24
N THR A 5 -1.51 -1.03 -13.32
CA THR A 5 -2.29 -0.58 -12.16
C THR A 5 -3.21 -1.69 -11.71
N ILE A 6 -2.87 -2.31 -10.57
CA ILE A 6 -3.63 -3.44 -10.01
C ILE A 6 -4.58 -2.90 -8.95
N ILE A 7 -5.87 -3.12 -9.15
CA ILE A 7 -6.96 -2.66 -8.29
C ILE A 7 -7.63 -3.85 -7.64
N VAL A 8 -7.62 -3.89 -6.32
CA VAL A 8 -8.34 -4.93 -5.59
C VAL A 8 -9.83 -4.62 -5.53
N THR A 9 -10.64 -5.62 -5.85
CA THR A 9 -12.10 -5.57 -5.80
C THR A 9 -12.62 -6.51 -4.73
N ARG A 10 -13.76 -6.15 -4.13
CA ARG A 10 -14.50 -7.00 -3.19
C ARG A 10 -15.90 -7.21 -3.72
N SER A 11 -16.39 -8.46 -3.69
CA SER A 11 -17.71 -8.82 -4.22
C SER A 11 -17.95 -8.30 -5.64
N LYS A 12 -16.93 -8.37 -6.50
CA LYS A 12 -16.94 -7.87 -7.90
C LYS A 12 -17.24 -6.37 -8.02
N SER A 13 -17.04 -5.60 -6.95
CA SER A 13 -17.23 -4.15 -6.94
C SER A 13 -15.93 -3.42 -6.63
N CYS A 14 -15.81 -2.19 -7.11
CA CYS A 14 -14.72 -1.28 -6.79
C CYS A 14 -15.27 -0.14 -5.95
N SER A 15 -14.52 0.30 -4.94
CA SER A 15 -14.87 1.52 -4.20
C SER A 15 -14.84 2.73 -5.12
N VAL A 16 -15.87 3.58 -5.05
CA VAL A 16 -15.95 4.83 -5.82
C VAL A 16 -14.73 5.72 -5.59
N LYS A 17 -14.24 5.81 -4.35
CA LYS A 17 -13.05 6.59 -4.01
C LYS A 17 -11.78 6.03 -4.66
N THR A 18 -11.64 4.70 -4.66
CA THR A 18 -10.54 4.02 -5.36
C THR A 18 -10.64 4.27 -6.87
N LEU A 19 -11.81 4.10 -7.46
CA LEU A 19 -12.03 4.36 -8.88
C LEU A 19 -11.67 5.80 -9.26
N HIS A 20 -12.11 6.78 -8.47
CA HIS A 20 -11.74 8.18 -8.67
C HIS A 20 -10.22 8.40 -8.66
N THR A 21 -9.51 7.76 -7.72
CA THR A 21 -8.03 7.79 -7.68
C THR A 21 -7.43 7.25 -8.98
N ILE A 22 -7.96 6.13 -9.50
CA ILE A 22 -7.44 5.51 -10.72
C ILE A 22 -7.70 6.38 -11.95
N LEU A 23 -8.87 7.01 -12.06
CA LEU A 23 -9.15 7.95 -13.14
C LEU A 23 -8.16 9.12 -13.13
N ARG A 24 -7.85 9.68 -11.95
CA ARG A 24 -6.84 10.73 -11.80
C ARG A 24 -5.45 10.23 -12.14
N PHE A 25 -5.08 9.02 -11.70
CA PHE A 25 -3.80 8.40 -12.06
C PHE A 25 -3.67 8.20 -13.57
N ASN A 26 -4.73 7.76 -14.25
CA ASN A 26 -4.75 7.66 -15.71
C ASN A 26 -4.52 9.02 -16.40
N LEU A 27 -5.14 10.08 -15.90
CA LEU A 27 -4.89 11.43 -16.41
C LEU A 27 -3.43 11.85 -16.24
N LEU A 28 -2.81 11.55 -15.09
CA LEU A 28 -1.39 11.79 -14.88
C LEU A 28 -0.52 10.97 -15.84
N CYS A 29 -0.88 9.71 -16.13
CA CYS A 29 -0.17 8.90 -17.12
C CYS A 29 -0.26 9.52 -18.51
N MET A 30 -1.42 10.03 -18.93
CA MET A 30 -1.60 10.70 -20.23
C MET A 30 -0.80 12.00 -20.33
N GLN A 31 -0.69 12.75 -19.24
CA GLN A 31 0.11 13.99 -19.18
C GLN A 31 1.60 13.73 -19.28
N ASN A 32 2.06 12.58 -18.78
CA ASN A 32 3.45 12.16 -18.86
C ASN A 32 3.72 11.44 -20.20
N ARG A 33 4.22 12.19 -21.18
CA ARG A 33 4.49 11.66 -22.53
C ARG A 33 5.28 10.35 -22.53
N GLY A 34 4.83 9.37 -23.30
CA GLY A 34 5.46 8.06 -23.39
C GLY A 34 5.18 7.15 -22.18
N THR A 35 4.15 7.46 -21.40
CA THR A 35 3.67 6.59 -20.32
C THR A 35 2.39 5.88 -20.76
N GLU A 36 2.38 4.57 -20.62
CA GLU A 36 1.24 3.69 -20.85
C GLU A 36 0.77 3.13 -19.50
N ASN A 37 -0.53 2.93 -19.32
CA ASN A 37 -1.09 2.33 -18.12
C ASN A 37 -2.11 1.25 -18.48
N GLU A 38 -1.84 0.02 -18.05
CA GLU A 38 -2.75 -1.10 -18.12
C GLU A 38 -3.46 -1.26 -16.77
N VAL A 39 -4.78 -1.11 -16.75
CA VAL A 39 -5.59 -1.23 -15.54
C VAL A 39 -6.10 -2.66 -15.42
N VAL A 40 -5.86 -3.27 -14.26
CA VAL A 40 -6.20 -4.67 -13.97
C VAL A 40 -6.98 -4.75 -12.69
N PHE A 41 -8.15 -5.37 -12.74
CA PHE A 41 -8.95 -5.67 -11.56
C PHE A 41 -8.64 -7.08 -11.07
N VAL A 42 -8.47 -7.24 -9.77
CA VAL A 42 -8.18 -8.50 -9.11
C VAL A 42 -9.11 -8.65 -7.89
N ASN A 43 -9.60 -9.85 -7.64
CA ASN A 43 -10.38 -10.08 -6.43
C ASN A 43 -9.50 -9.98 -5.18
N ASP A 44 -10.12 -9.77 -4.02
CA ASP A 44 -9.41 -9.78 -2.74
C ASP A 44 -9.05 -11.21 -2.31
N ASP A 45 -8.32 -11.89 -3.19
CA ASP A 45 -7.74 -13.20 -2.98
C ASP A 45 -6.21 -13.13 -3.01
N PRO A 46 -5.51 -13.66 -2.00
CA PRO A 46 -4.05 -13.56 -1.91
C PRO A 46 -3.33 -14.25 -3.08
N TYR A 47 -3.85 -15.36 -3.58
CA TYR A 47 -3.21 -16.13 -4.66
C TYR A 47 -3.41 -15.44 -6.00
N GLU A 48 -4.61 -14.96 -6.29
CA GLU A 48 -4.91 -14.19 -7.51
C GLU A 48 -4.06 -12.91 -7.57
N LYS A 49 -3.96 -12.17 -6.45
CA LYS A 49 -3.05 -11.01 -6.34
C LYS A 49 -1.60 -11.39 -6.64
N CYS A 50 -1.13 -12.50 -6.07
CA CYS A 50 0.22 -12.99 -6.28
C CYS A 50 0.51 -13.31 -7.75
N GLU A 51 -0.39 -14.05 -8.42
CA GLU A 51 -0.27 -14.43 -9.82
C GLU A 51 -0.22 -13.22 -10.75
N ILE A 52 -1.10 -12.26 -10.51
CA ILE A 52 -1.16 -11.01 -11.28
C ILE A 52 0.13 -10.19 -11.09
N ILE A 53 0.60 -10.01 -9.86
CA ILE A 53 1.87 -9.31 -9.59
C ILE A 53 3.03 -10.05 -10.29
N GLN A 54 3.09 -11.38 -10.20
CA GLN A 54 4.13 -12.18 -10.82
C GLN A 54 4.13 -12.12 -12.35
N LYS A 55 2.96 -11.94 -12.96
CA LYS A 55 2.80 -11.72 -14.40
C LYS A 55 3.35 -10.34 -14.80
N TYR A 56 2.92 -9.30 -14.13
CA TYR A 56 3.21 -7.92 -14.53
C TYR A 56 4.62 -7.46 -14.16
N ILE A 57 5.22 -8.00 -13.10
CA ILE A 57 6.59 -7.66 -12.71
C ILE A 57 7.64 -7.99 -13.79
N LYS A 58 7.32 -8.90 -14.73
CA LYS A 58 8.19 -9.31 -15.84
C LYS A 58 8.01 -8.48 -17.10
N THR A 59 6.88 -7.83 -17.26
CA THR A 59 6.45 -7.23 -18.54
C THR A 59 6.29 -5.71 -18.49
N HIS A 60 6.27 -5.13 -17.29
CA HIS A 60 6.05 -3.71 -17.06
C HIS A 60 7.25 -3.07 -16.37
N ASP A 61 7.37 -1.74 -16.49
CA ASP A 61 8.40 -0.98 -15.80
C ASP A 61 8.03 -0.77 -14.32
N ARG A 62 6.74 -0.55 -14.07
CA ARG A 62 6.21 -0.32 -12.72
C ARG A 62 4.88 -1.02 -12.51
N ILE A 63 4.64 -1.45 -11.27
CA ILE A 63 3.33 -1.88 -10.78
C ILE A 63 2.87 -0.86 -9.77
N PHE A 64 1.71 -0.24 -9.99
CA PHE A 64 0.99 0.52 -8.98
C PHE A 64 -0.14 -0.35 -8.45
N PHE A 65 -0.09 -0.66 -7.16
CA PHE A 65 -1.07 -1.49 -6.47
C PHE A 65 -1.90 -0.64 -5.53
N ILE A 66 -3.21 -0.79 -5.56
CA ILE A 66 -4.14 -0.12 -4.67
C ILE A 66 -5.23 -1.08 -4.21
N ASP A 67 -5.36 -1.22 -2.89
CA ASP A 67 -6.38 -2.06 -2.29
C ASP A 67 -7.75 -1.38 -2.28
N PHE A 68 -8.78 -2.18 -2.02
CA PHE A 68 -10.16 -1.72 -1.94
C PHE A 68 -10.33 -0.60 -0.89
N GLY A 69 -11.08 0.44 -1.24
CA GLY A 69 -11.43 1.52 -0.32
C GLY A 69 -10.36 2.57 -0.09
N ILE A 70 -9.21 2.48 -0.74
CA ILE A 70 -8.14 3.49 -0.63
C ILE A 70 -8.33 4.57 -1.68
N ALA A 71 -8.22 5.83 -1.23
CA ALA A 71 -8.06 6.99 -2.08
C ALA A 71 -6.73 7.69 -1.79
N VAL A 72 -6.07 8.15 -2.85
CA VAL A 72 -4.76 8.80 -2.79
C VAL A 72 -4.86 10.18 -3.42
N ASP A 73 -4.22 11.19 -2.82
CA ASP A 73 -4.17 12.55 -3.36
C ASP A 73 -3.19 12.66 -4.56
N ASP A 74 -3.32 13.74 -5.36
CA ASP A 74 -2.54 13.93 -6.58
C ASP A 74 -1.04 14.06 -6.33
N LEU A 75 -0.66 14.72 -5.23
CA LEU A 75 0.75 14.88 -4.87
C LEU A 75 1.38 13.53 -4.54
N SER A 76 0.66 12.67 -3.84
CA SER A 76 1.11 11.31 -3.55
C SER A 76 1.14 10.44 -4.80
N LEU A 77 0.14 10.56 -5.69
CA LEU A 77 0.12 9.86 -6.99
C LEU A 77 1.30 10.27 -7.87
N SER A 78 1.70 11.54 -7.84
CA SER A 78 2.85 12.01 -8.62
C SER A 78 4.14 11.29 -8.24
N LYS A 79 4.26 10.82 -6.99
CA LYS A 79 5.42 10.04 -6.51
C LYS A 79 5.57 8.70 -7.24
N CYS A 80 4.51 8.17 -7.83
CA CYS A 80 4.62 6.98 -8.67
C CYS A 80 5.49 7.18 -9.91
N PHE A 81 5.74 8.42 -10.33
CA PHE A 81 6.52 8.78 -11.53
C PHE A 81 7.96 9.19 -11.23
N ASP A 82 8.30 9.44 -9.97
CA ASP A 82 9.65 9.86 -9.57
C ASP A 82 10.70 8.81 -9.98
N LYS A 83 11.93 9.28 -10.26
CA LYS A 83 13.05 8.39 -10.52
C LYS A 83 13.62 7.87 -9.20
N TYR A 84 13.58 6.56 -9.04
CA TYR A 84 14.07 5.86 -7.85
C TYR A 84 15.29 5.00 -8.19
N GLU A 85 16.48 5.55 -8.03
CA GLU A 85 17.71 4.82 -8.31
C GLU A 85 17.98 3.76 -7.22
N GLY A 86 18.08 2.50 -7.64
CA GLY A 86 18.37 1.38 -6.74
C GLY A 86 17.27 1.03 -5.74
N ILE A 87 16.12 1.73 -5.77
CA ILE A 87 14.96 1.41 -4.92
C ILE A 87 14.02 0.48 -5.69
N GLY A 88 13.60 -0.60 -5.05
CA GLY A 88 12.71 -1.59 -5.64
C GLY A 88 11.23 -1.31 -5.39
N GLY A 89 10.89 -0.60 -4.32
CA GLY A 89 9.51 -0.25 -4.02
C GLY A 89 9.35 0.97 -3.13
N VAL A 90 8.25 1.67 -3.33
CA VAL A 90 7.80 2.74 -2.43
C VAL A 90 6.39 2.37 -1.96
N VAL A 91 6.22 2.30 -0.65
CA VAL A 91 4.93 2.07 0.00
C VAL A 91 4.37 3.39 0.50
N PHE A 92 3.05 3.51 0.45
CA PHE A 92 2.29 4.63 1.00
C PHE A 92 1.58 4.11 2.25
N PRO A 93 2.09 4.43 3.46
CA PRO A 93 1.52 3.91 4.69
C PRO A 93 0.04 4.26 4.82
N ALA A 94 -0.78 3.25 5.05
CA ALA A 94 -2.21 3.38 5.30
C ALA A 94 -2.55 2.95 6.72
N VAL A 95 -3.65 3.47 7.23
CA VAL A 95 -4.17 3.08 8.53
C VAL A 95 -4.77 1.67 8.43
N LEU A 96 -4.55 0.85 9.44
CA LEU A 96 -5.27 -0.41 9.63
C LEU A 96 -6.72 -0.13 10.01
N GLU A 97 -7.61 -1.06 9.67
CA GLU A 97 -9.03 -0.94 10.02
C GLU A 97 -9.22 -0.97 11.55
N GLY A 98 -10.09 -0.09 12.04
CA GLY A 98 -10.38 0.03 13.46
C GLY A 98 -9.56 1.09 14.19
N ILE A 99 -10.00 1.40 15.40
CA ILE A 99 -9.31 2.30 16.34
C ILE A 99 -8.85 1.46 17.53
N ASP A 100 -7.59 1.56 17.87
CA ASP A 100 -7.03 0.99 19.08
C ASP A 100 -7.31 1.92 20.27
N TRP A 101 -8.41 1.65 20.95
CA TRP A 101 -8.88 2.47 22.07
C TRP A 101 -7.97 2.41 23.27
N ASP A 102 -7.26 1.32 23.52
CA ASP A 102 -6.33 1.21 24.63
C ASP A 102 -5.08 2.04 24.36
N MET A 103 -4.53 1.97 23.14
CA MET A 103 -3.45 2.85 22.71
C MET A 103 -3.88 4.33 22.76
N PHE A 104 -5.11 4.67 22.34
CA PHE A 104 -5.64 6.01 22.42
C PHE A 104 -5.66 6.53 23.84
N LYS A 105 -6.25 5.77 24.79
CA LYS A 105 -6.30 6.11 26.22
C LYS A 105 -4.90 6.31 26.80
N ASP A 106 -3.99 5.40 26.50
CA ASP A 106 -2.61 5.47 26.98
C ASP A 106 -1.90 6.73 26.49
N LYS A 107 -2.06 7.09 25.21
CA LYS A 107 -1.45 8.29 24.64
C LYS A 107 -2.07 9.58 25.22
N VAL A 108 -3.39 9.61 25.44
CA VAL A 108 -4.07 10.72 26.10
C VAL A 108 -3.55 10.88 27.53
N ASN A 109 -3.49 9.81 28.31
CA ASN A 109 -3.01 9.84 29.70
C ASN A 109 -1.54 10.29 29.81
N LYS A 110 -0.73 9.95 28.81
CA LYS A 110 0.70 10.36 28.73
C LYS A 110 0.89 11.75 28.13
N ASN A 111 -0.18 12.51 27.84
CA ASN A 111 -0.13 13.81 27.17
C ASN A 111 0.73 13.78 25.88
N SER A 112 0.51 12.79 25.03
CA SER A 112 1.22 12.67 23.75
C SER A 112 1.07 13.96 22.92
N LYS A 113 2.12 14.34 22.21
CA LYS A 113 2.12 15.48 21.29
C LYS A 113 1.54 15.14 19.91
N GLU A 114 1.12 13.89 19.69
CA GLU A 114 0.48 13.48 18.45
C GLU A 114 -0.88 14.15 18.28
N PRO A 115 -1.31 14.42 17.03
CA PRO A 115 -2.69 14.86 16.76
C PRO A 115 -3.69 13.85 17.33
N ILE A 116 -4.75 14.34 17.96
CA ILE A 116 -5.76 13.49 18.65
C ILE A 116 -6.36 12.46 17.71
N GLU A 117 -6.61 12.85 16.46
CA GLU A 117 -7.15 11.98 15.41
C GLU A 117 -6.22 10.83 14.98
N GLN A 118 -4.95 10.87 15.40
CA GLN A 118 -3.96 9.84 15.07
C GLN A 118 -3.59 8.94 16.26
N MET A 119 -3.94 9.34 17.48
CA MET A 119 -3.50 8.66 18.69
C MET A 119 -3.94 7.19 18.79
N GLY A 120 -5.07 6.83 18.18
CA GLY A 120 -5.59 5.46 18.17
C GLY A 120 -5.40 4.73 16.85
N LEU A 121 -4.59 5.27 15.92
CA LEU A 121 -4.42 4.66 14.60
C LEU A 121 -3.16 3.80 14.53
N ASN A 122 -3.35 2.56 14.12
CA ASN A 122 -2.26 1.66 13.74
C ASN A 122 -2.02 1.74 12.23
N PHE A 123 -0.76 1.74 11.81
CA PHE A 123 -0.38 1.77 10.40
C PHE A 123 0.07 0.40 9.92
N ASP A 124 -0.17 0.13 8.63
CA ASP A 124 0.24 -1.10 7.96
C ASP A 124 1.76 -1.18 7.70
N THR A 125 2.48 -0.10 8.01
CA THR A 125 3.91 0.05 7.72
C THR A 125 4.66 0.59 8.93
N GLU A 126 5.68 -0.14 9.34
CA GLU A 126 6.65 0.26 10.36
C GLU A 126 7.88 0.83 9.66
N VAL A 127 8.25 2.05 10.03
CA VAL A 127 9.36 2.80 9.42
C VAL A 127 10.58 2.85 10.33
N GLY A 128 11.75 2.84 9.70
CA GLY A 128 13.04 2.99 10.37
C GLY A 128 13.66 4.36 10.11
N ASN A 129 14.95 4.37 9.78
CA ASN A 129 15.70 5.61 9.58
C ASN A 129 15.21 6.42 8.38
N LYS A 130 15.23 7.75 8.55
CA LYS A 130 14.97 8.71 7.48
C LYS A 130 16.04 8.62 6.40
N VAL A 131 15.63 8.54 5.13
CA VAL A 131 16.52 8.49 3.97
C VAL A 131 16.57 9.85 3.27
N SER A 132 15.42 10.48 3.07
CA SER A 132 15.28 11.81 2.50
C SER A 132 13.98 12.46 3.00
N ASP A 133 13.63 13.63 2.46
CA ASP A 133 12.42 14.31 2.91
C ASP A 133 11.15 13.49 2.63
N GLY A 134 10.48 13.09 3.70
CA GLY A 134 9.29 12.24 3.66
C GLY A 134 9.53 10.77 3.30
N MET A 135 10.79 10.36 3.06
CA MET A 135 11.14 8.98 2.72
C MET A 135 11.89 8.30 3.87
N TYR A 136 11.45 7.13 4.24
CA TYR A 136 12.00 6.34 5.32
C TYR A 136 12.25 4.89 4.88
N ASN A 137 13.26 4.25 5.46
CA ASN A 137 13.43 2.80 5.30
C ASN A 137 12.24 2.08 5.93
N VAL A 138 11.79 1.01 5.28
CA VAL A 138 10.73 0.16 5.81
C VAL A 138 11.34 -0.95 6.67
N LEU A 139 10.89 -1.07 7.92
CA LEU A 139 11.21 -2.20 8.78
C LEU A 139 10.28 -3.37 8.49
N LYS A 140 8.99 -3.14 8.52
CA LYS A 140 7.94 -4.12 8.23
C LYS A 140 6.79 -3.43 7.51
N THR A 141 6.14 -4.12 6.57
CA THR A 141 4.95 -3.58 5.89
C THR A 141 4.05 -4.68 5.38
N SER A 142 2.75 -4.42 5.45
CA SER A 142 1.70 -5.13 4.74
C SER A 142 0.91 -4.15 3.85
N SER A 143 1.60 -3.12 3.35
CA SER A 143 0.99 -1.96 2.70
C SER A 143 -0.06 -2.33 1.66
N LYS A 144 -1.15 -1.62 1.73
CA LYS A 144 -2.31 -1.72 0.85
C LYS A 144 -2.23 -0.78 -0.36
N CYS A 145 -1.22 0.11 -0.39
CA CYS A 145 -0.97 1.03 -1.50
C CYS A 145 0.53 1.20 -1.72
N TRP A 146 1.02 0.84 -2.91
CA TRP A 146 2.44 0.88 -3.19
C TRP A 146 2.75 0.92 -4.69
N VAL A 147 3.97 1.33 -5.02
CA VAL A 147 4.54 1.24 -6.36
C VAL A 147 5.82 0.42 -6.34
N LEU A 148 5.96 -0.56 -7.24
CA LEU A 148 7.19 -1.33 -7.46
C LEU A 148 7.88 -0.88 -8.75
N MET A 149 9.19 -0.75 -8.68
CA MET A 149 10.08 -0.58 -9.83
C MET A 149 10.53 -1.97 -10.27
N CYS A 150 9.80 -2.55 -11.24
CA CYS A 150 9.90 -3.96 -11.62
C CYS A 150 11.34 -4.40 -11.94
N LYS A 151 12.08 -3.56 -12.67
CA LYS A 151 13.48 -3.81 -13.06
C LYS A 151 14.41 -3.95 -11.84
N ASN A 152 14.21 -3.11 -10.83
CA ASN A 152 15.02 -3.15 -9.61
C ASN A 152 14.66 -4.35 -8.74
N VAL A 153 13.38 -4.70 -8.66
CA VAL A 153 12.93 -5.87 -7.89
C VAL A 153 13.40 -7.16 -8.56
N THR A 154 13.18 -7.32 -9.87
CA THR A 154 13.54 -8.56 -10.61
C THR A 154 15.03 -8.86 -10.55
N LYS A 155 15.88 -7.86 -10.49
CA LYS A 155 17.33 -8.02 -10.27
C LYS A 155 17.67 -8.89 -9.06
N HIS A 156 16.88 -8.77 -8.00
CA HIS A 156 17.15 -9.39 -6.70
C HIS A 156 16.37 -10.69 -6.46
N ILE A 157 15.14 -10.78 -7.00
CA ILE A 157 14.24 -11.93 -6.71
C ILE A 157 14.23 -12.99 -7.82
N LYS A 158 14.92 -12.75 -8.95
CA LYS A 158 15.01 -13.71 -10.05
C LYS A 158 15.87 -14.88 -9.64
N ASP A 159 15.28 -16.08 -9.64
CA ASP A 159 16.03 -17.31 -9.43
C ASP A 159 17.07 -17.48 -10.52
N LYS A 160 18.33 -17.70 -10.14
CA LYS A 160 19.46 -17.84 -11.07
C LYS A 160 19.35 -19.09 -11.92
N LYS A 161 18.74 -20.16 -11.39
CA LYS A 161 18.66 -21.47 -12.05
C LYS A 161 17.47 -21.56 -13.02
N TYR A 162 16.31 -21.06 -12.58
CA TYR A 162 15.06 -21.21 -13.34
C TYR A 162 14.55 -19.91 -13.98
N GLY A 163 15.17 -18.78 -13.68
CA GLY A 163 14.78 -17.48 -14.22
C GLY A 163 13.41 -16.99 -13.75
N VAL A 164 12.81 -17.63 -12.76
CA VAL A 164 11.48 -17.31 -12.23
C VAL A 164 11.60 -16.27 -11.14
N CYS A 165 10.75 -15.23 -11.21
CA CYS A 165 10.60 -14.26 -10.13
C CYS A 165 9.56 -14.79 -9.14
N LYS A 166 9.96 -15.10 -7.92
CA LYS A 166 9.07 -15.63 -6.91
C LYS A 166 8.38 -14.50 -6.16
N VAL A 167 7.06 -14.43 -6.27
CA VAL A 167 6.19 -13.54 -5.51
C VAL A 167 5.43 -14.38 -4.46
N TYR A 168 5.02 -13.78 -3.37
CA TYR A 168 4.35 -14.46 -2.27
C TYR A 168 2.92 -13.93 -2.09
N PRO A 169 1.93 -14.80 -1.75
CA PRO A 169 0.52 -14.41 -1.69
C PRO A 169 0.22 -13.36 -0.61
N ARG A 170 0.86 -13.45 0.54
CA ARG A 170 0.70 -12.47 1.62
C ARG A 170 1.64 -11.29 1.44
N MET A 171 1.12 -10.07 1.48
CA MET A 171 1.89 -8.84 1.25
C MET A 171 3.04 -8.65 2.25
N ASP A 172 2.80 -8.92 3.53
CA ASP A 172 3.84 -8.84 4.56
C ASP A 172 4.99 -9.81 4.29
N VAL A 173 4.68 -11.04 3.88
CA VAL A 173 5.68 -12.05 3.49
C VAL A 173 6.40 -11.65 2.21
N MET A 174 5.67 -11.16 1.21
CA MET A 174 6.24 -10.69 -0.05
C MET A 174 7.30 -9.60 0.18
N PHE A 175 6.95 -8.56 0.94
CA PHE A 175 7.89 -7.47 1.23
C PHE A 175 9.06 -7.92 2.10
N SER A 176 8.82 -8.80 3.08
CA SER A 176 9.90 -9.39 3.89
C SER A 176 10.90 -10.14 3.01
N LYS A 177 10.40 -11.01 2.12
CA LYS A 177 11.25 -11.79 1.20
C LYS A 177 11.97 -10.92 0.17
N PHE A 178 11.34 -9.85 -0.30
CA PHE A 178 12.02 -8.87 -1.17
C PHE A 178 13.19 -8.21 -0.44
N LYS A 179 12.99 -7.76 0.81
CA LYS A 179 14.05 -7.18 1.63
C LYS A 179 15.17 -8.17 1.92
N GLU A 180 14.85 -9.41 2.30
CA GLU A 180 15.83 -10.48 2.50
C GLU A 180 16.68 -10.74 1.24
N SER A 181 16.08 -10.56 0.06
CA SER A 181 16.77 -10.67 -1.23
C SER A 181 17.60 -9.42 -1.60
N GLY A 182 17.60 -8.37 -0.76
CA GLY A 182 18.35 -7.14 -0.99
C GLY A 182 17.58 -6.04 -1.74
N VAL A 183 16.27 -6.21 -1.95
CA VAL A 183 15.40 -5.15 -2.52
C VAL A 183 15.22 -4.04 -1.48
N LYS A 184 15.55 -2.80 -1.86
CA LYS A 184 15.31 -1.63 -1.01
C LYS A 184 13.85 -1.19 -1.12
N ILE A 185 13.14 -1.17 0.00
CA ILE A 185 11.76 -0.69 0.11
C ILE A 185 11.75 0.54 1.00
N HIS A 186 11.15 1.61 0.51
CA HIS A 186 11.00 2.86 1.26
C HIS A 186 9.52 3.19 1.49
N ALA A 187 9.23 3.92 2.55
CA ALA A 187 7.91 4.45 2.85
C ALA A 187 7.87 5.96 2.59
N TYR A 188 6.88 6.41 1.85
CA TYR A 188 6.60 7.83 1.69
C TYR A 188 5.55 8.28 2.72
N THR A 189 6.02 8.85 3.84
CA THR A 189 5.18 9.17 5.00
C THR A 189 4.39 10.48 4.86
N LYS A 190 4.69 11.29 3.85
CA LYS A 190 3.91 12.51 3.53
C LYS A 190 2.70 12.21 2.64
N ALA A 191 2.48 10.94 2.27
CA ALA A 191 1.33 10.54 1.48
C ALA A 191 0.03 10.83 2.25
N LYS A 192 -0.94 11.41 1.52
CA LYS A 192 -2.29 11.62 2.04
C LYS A 192 -3.21 10.56 1.46
N LEU A 193 -3.53 9.57 2.29
CA LEU A 193 -4.45 8.50 1.95
C LEU A 193 -5.72 8.61 2.78
N VAL A 194 -6.84 8.37 2.14
CA VAL A 194 -8.12 8.16 2.83
C VAL A 194 -8.50 6.71 2.66
N MET A 195 -8.74 6.02 3.76
CA MET A 195 -9.21 4.65 3.76
C MET A 195 -10.69 4.61 4.13
N THR A 196 -11.47 3.92 3.32
CA THR A 196 -12.87 3.65 3.62
C THR A 196 -12.98 2.22 4.13
N TYR A 197 -13.48 2.05 5.34
CA TYR A 197 -13.78 0.76 5.93
C TYR A 197 -15.23 0.75 6.47
N ASN A 198 -15.77 -0.43 6.64
CA ASN A 198 -17.06 -0.57 7.31
C ASN A 198 -16.86 -0.33 8.81
N HIS A 199 -17.55 0.67 9.35
CA HIS A 199 -17.55 0.88 10.79
C HIS A 199 -18.11 -0.35 11.50
N GLU A 200 -17.52 -0.69 12.63
CA GLU A 200 -18.14 -1.60 13.57
C GLU A 200 -19.51 -1.06 13.96
N CYS A 201 -20.47 -1.96 14.06
CA CYS A 201 -21.80 -1.60 14.55
C CYS A 201 -21.68 -1.01 15.95
N ILE A 202 -22.45 0.05 16.25
CA ILE A 202 -22.47 0.71 17.58
C ILE A 202 -22.65 -0.30 18.69
N SER A 203 -23.47 -1.36 18.48
CA SER A 203 -23.66 -2.45 19.44
C SER A 203 -22.35 -3.21 19.75
N ASN A 204 -21.47 -3.41 18.77
CA ASN A 204 -20.15 -4.03 19.01
C ASN A 204 -19.24 -3.13 19.84
N ILE A 205 -19.29 -1.83 19.61
CA ILE A 205 -18.54 -0.83 20.39
C ILE A 205 -19.05 -0.82 21.82
N LEU A 206 -20.37 -0.79 22.03
CA LEU A 206 -20.99 -0.82 23.35
C LEU A 206 -20.70 -2.12 24.10
N ASN A 207 -20.74 -3.27 23.41
CA ASN A 207 -20.39 -4.57 24.00
C ASN A 207 -18.92 -4.63 24.45
N ALA A 208 -18.00 -4.04 23.70
CA ALA A 208 -16.59 -3.92 24.08
C ALA A 208 -16.42 -3.09 25.36
N TYR A 209 -17.32 -2.14 25.63
CA TYR A 209 -17.38 -1.37 26.88
C TYR A 209 -18.18 -2.04 28.00
N GLY A 210 -18.62 -3.29 27.83
CA GLY A 210 -19.42 -4.02 28.82
C GLY A 210 -20.87 -3.53 28.93
N VAL A 211 -21.33 -2.70 28.02
CA VAL A 211 -22.73 -2.28 27.92
C VAL A 211 -23.46 -3.31 27.07
N LYS A 212 -24.31 -4.13 27.70
CA LYS A 212 -25.17 -5.07 26.96
C LYS A 212 -26.23 -4.26 26.20
N SER A 213 -26.18 -4.28 24.88
CA SER A 213 -27.31 -3.85 24.05
C SER A 213 -28.42 -4.86 24.20
N ASN A 214 -29.54 -4.46 24.77
CA ASN A 214 -30.78 -5.27 24.80
C ASN A 214 -31.31 -5.48 23.39
#